data_675807dd2b4ed7411d27431115a0d22e
#
_entry.id   675807dd2b4ed7411d27431115a0d22e
#
_cell.length_a   1.000
_cell.length_b   1.000
_cell.length_c   1.000
_cell.angle_alpha   90.00
_cell.angle_beta   90.00
_cell.angle_gamma   90.00
#
_symmetry.space_group_name_H-M   'P 1'
#
loop_
_entity.id
_entity.type
_entity.pdbx_description
1 polymer ?
#
loop_
_entity_poly.entity_id
_entity_poly.type
_entity_poly.pdbx_seq_one_letter_code
_entity_poly.pdbx_strand_id
1 'polypeptide(L)'
;DIMPLQNENRILVRNGLQALNQGFVIDGLKELLARLNMLGKRITSTDLSWDVIPVLNAAGRLGKPELAVKLFLEEEPLERDKIATQIIQMNIDRRQIGNDSWSYIEKQAYENAEKNKNKLVVVLDERVHRGVCGIVATNLVKVFHAPSIVMTILEDETVVGSMRSTRGIDATSVLAQC
;
A
#
# COMPACT_ATOMS: atom_id res chain seq x y z
N ASP A 1 -3.98 -8.33 3.16
CA ASP A 1 -5.03 -8.22 4.19
C ASP A 1 -4.42 -7.95 5.55
N ILE A 2 -5.16 -7.27 6.41
CA ILE A 2 -4.72 -7.01 7.77
C ILE A 2 -5.08 -8.23 8.62
N MET A 3 -4.07 -8.87 9.21
CA MET A 3 -4.25 -10.00 10.11
C MET A 3 -4.18 -9.52 11.58
N PRO A 4 -5.09 -9.95 12.45
CA PRO A 4 -5.01 -9.62 13.86
C PRO A 4 -3.76 -10.25 14.49
N LEU A 5 -3.00 -9.46 15.27
CA LEU A 5 -1.81 -9.93 16.00
C LEU A 5 -2.24 -10.62 17.31
N GLN A 6 -2.94 -11.73 17.17
CA GLN A 6 -3.43 -12.57 18.26
C GLN A 6 -2.97 -14.01 18.04
N ASN A 7 -2.97 -14.81 19.08
CA ASN A 7 -2.66 -16.23 19.05
C ASN A 7 -1.39 -16.53 18.21
N GLU A 8 -1.49 -17.40 17.21
CA GLU A 8 -0.40 -17.86 16.35
C GLU A 8 0.27 -16.71 15.60
N ASN A 9 -0.52 -15.76 15.10
CA ASN A 9 0.02 -14.60 14.36
C ASN A 9 0.97 -13.78 15.24
N ARG A 10 0.64 -13.59 16.53
CA ARG A 10 1.51 -12.89 17.47
C ARG A 10 2.80 -13.66 17.72
N ILE A 11 2.73 -14.98 17.83
CA ILE A 11 3.90 -15.86 18.02
C ILE A 11 4.82 -15.78 16.80
N LEU A 12 4.25 -15.92 15.59
CA LEU A 12 5.00 -15.84 14.34
C LEU A 12 5.70 -14.49 14.17
N VAL A 13 4.99 -13.38 14.37
CA VAL A 13 5.58 -12.04 14.25
C VAL A 13 6.67 -11.80 15.30
N ARG A 14 6.44 -12.19 16.55
CA ARG A 14 7.45 -12.06 17.62
C ARG A 14 8.73 -12.82 17.31
N ASN A 15 8.60 -14.11 16.96
CA ASN A 15 9.74 -14.96 16.67
C ASN A 15 10.44 -14.54 15.36
N GLY A 16 9.67 -14.15 14.33
CA GLY A 16 10.23 -13.64 13.09
C GLY A 16 11.04 -12.35 13.29
N LEU A 17 10.53 -11.40 14.09
CA LEU A 17 11.27 -10.19 14.45
C LEU A 17 12.54 -10.50 15.27
N GLN A 18 12.47 -11.47 16.18
CA GLN A 18 13.64 -11.92 16.93
C GLN A 18 14.70 -12.52 16.02
N ALA A 19 14.31 -13.45 15.14
CA ALA A 19 15.21 -14.08 14.16
C ALA A 19 15.85 -13.03 13.26
N LEU A 20 15.07 -12.10 12.72
CA LEU A 20 15.54 -11.01 11.88
C LEU A 20 16.59 -10.15 12.59
N ASN A 21 16.33 -9.78 13.84
CA ASN A 21 17.29 -8.98 14.65
C ASN A 21 18.54 -9.76 15.07
N GLN A 22 18.52 -11.09 15.01
CA GLN A 22 19.66 -11.98 15.21
C GLN A 22 20.43 -12.29 13.92
N GLY A 23 19.96 -11.74 12.78
CA GLY A 23 20.58 -11.98 11.48
C GLY A 23 20.10 -13.22 10.73
N PHE A 24 19.15 -13.97 11.30
CA PHE A 24 18.50 -15.10 10.61
C PHE A 24 17.44 -14.58 9.64
N VAL A 25 17.87 -14.22 8.45
CA VAL A 25 17.04 -13.61 7.42
C VAL A 25 17.46 -14.14 6.05
N ILE A 26 16.49 -14.37 5.18
CA ILE A 26 16.76 -14.78 3.79
C ILE A 26 17.46 -13.65 3.04
N ASP A 27 18.31 -14.02 2.09
CA ASP A 27 19.18 -13.07 1.40
C ASP A 27 18.43 -11.94 0.69
N GLY A 28 17.28 -12.21 0.09
CA GLY A 28 16.48 -11.17 -0.56
C GLY A 28 15.97 -10.10 0.41
N LEU A 29 15.53 -10.50 1.60
CA LEU A 29 15.14 -9.53 2.62
C LEU A 29 16.36 -8.79 3.20
N LYS A 30 17.48 -9.47 3.38
CA LYS A 30 18.74 -8.87 3.81
C LYS A 30 19.20 -7.79 2.83
N GLU A 31 19.14 -8.07 1.52
CA GLU A 31 19.48 -7.10 0.47
C GLU A 31 18.56 -5.86 0.52
N LEU A 32 17.25 -6.09 0.65
CA LEU A 32 16.29 -5.00 0.76
C LEU A 32 16.56 -4.12 2.00
N LEU A 33 16.82 -4.75 3.16
CA LEU A 33 17.15 -4.03 4.40
C LEU A 33 18.46 -3.26 4.29
N ALA A 34 19.47 -3.80 3.57
CA ALA A 34 20.71 -3.10 3.29
C ALA A 34 20.45 -1.80 2.50
N ARG A 35 19.69 -1.91 1.41
CA ARG A 35 19.33 -0.78 0.55
C ARG A 35 18.47 0.27 1.24
N LEU A 36 17.66 -0.14 2.21
CA LEU A 36 16.87 0.77 3.05
C LEU A 36 17.66 1.34 4.23
N ASN A 37 18.98 1.06 4.34
CA ASN A 37 19.83 1.48 5.45
C ASN A 37 19.33 1.00 6.82
N MET A 38 18.78 -0.20 6.87
CA MET A 38 18.20 -0.81 8.08
C MET A 38 19.07 -1.94 8.66
N LEU A 39 20.12 -2.38 7.96
CA LEU A 39 21.06 -3.37 8.48
C LEU A 39 21.78 -2.85 9.72
N GLY A 40 21.94 -3.74 10.71
CA GLY A 40 22.60 -3.40 11.99
C GLY A 40 21.76 -2.56 12.95
N LYS A 41 20.55 -2.17 12.57
CA LYS A 41 19.58 -1.52 13.45
C LYS A 41 18.65 -2.56 14.07
N ARG A 42 18.15 -2.27 15.27
CA ARG A 42 17.07 -3.06 15.84
C ARG A 42 15.77 -2.74 15.11
N ILE A 43 15.25 -3.72 14.38
CA ILE A 43 14.03 -3.60 13.61
C ILE A 43 12.82 -3.96 14.48
N THR A 44 11.80 -3.14 14.43
CA THR A 44 10.51 -3.32 15.11
C THR A 44 9.39 -3.66 14.09
N SER A 45 8.23 -4.05 14.59
CA SER A 45 7.03 -4.23 13.74
C SER A 45 6.60 -2.93 13.07
N THR A 46 6.84 -1.79 13.70
CA THR A 46 6.54 -0.47 13.12
C THR A 46 7.43 -0.20 11.91
N ASP A 47 8.74 -0.45 12.01
CA ASP A 47 9.69 -0.28 10.91
C ASP A 47 9.31 -1.19 9.73
N LEU A 48 8.95 -2.46 10.00
CA LEU A 48 8.46 -3.34 8.93
C LEU A 48 7.20 -2.79 8.27
N SER A 49 6.25 -2.30 9.06
CA SER A 49 4.94 -1.85 8.56
C SER A 49 5.04 -0.57 7.73
N TRP A 50 5.97 0.34 8.06
CA TRP A 50 6.06 1.65 7.43
C TRP A 50 7.19 1.78 6.41
N ASP A 51 8.28 1.04 6.58
CA ASP A 51 9.47 1.20 5.75
C ASP A 51 9.70 0.02 4.79
N VAL A 52 9.42 -1.23 5.20
CA VAL A 52 9.72 -2.42 4.39
C VAL A 52 8.49 -2.91 3.60
N ILE A 53 7.39 -3.17 4.28
CA ILE A 53 6.17 -3.71 3.65
C ILE A 53 5.61 -2.82 2.53
N PRO A 54 5.58 -1.48 2.66
CA PRO A 54 5.13 -0.61 1.57
C PRO A 54 6.00 -0.68 0.32
N VAL A 55 7.31 -0.96 0.47
CA VAL A 55 8.23 -1.14 -0.65
C VAL A 55 7.88 -2.42 -1.41
N LEU A 56 7.75 -3.55 -0.73
CA LEU A 56 7.33 -4.82 -1.35
C LEU A 56 5.96 -4.72 -2.02
N ASN A 57 5.01 -4.06 -1.35
CA ASN A 57 3.65 -3.87 -1.88
C ASN A 57 3.61 -2.98 -3.13
N ALA A 58 4.60 -2.11 -3.33
CA ALA A 58 4.65 -1.25 -4.50
C ALA A 58 4.76 -2.05 -5.81
N ALA A 59 5.46 -3.17 -5.80
CA ALA A 59 5.56 -4.08 -6.95
C ALA A 59 4.17 -4.57 -7.39
N GLY A 60 3.36 -5.07 -6.45
CA GLY A 60 1.99 -5.52 -6.76
C GLY A 60 1.06 -4.38 -7.18
N ARG A 61 1.19 -3.20 -6.56
CA ARG A 61 0.37 -2.03 -6.92
C ARG A 61 0.65 -1.50 -8.33
N LEU A 62 1.89 -1.62 -8.79
CA LEU A 62 2.31 -1.22 -10.14
C LEU A 62 2.36 -2.38 -11.14
N GLY A 63 1.65 -3.48 -10.86
CA GLY A 63 1.42 -4.57 -11.80
C GLY A 63 2.59 -5.54 -12.00
N LYS A 64 3.57 -5.56 -11.09
CA LYS A 64 4.75 -6.45 -11.16
C LYS A 64 4.95 -7.24 -9.85
N PRO A 65 3.93 -7.97 -9.34
CA PRO A 65 4.02 -8.68 -8.06
C PRO A 65 5.11 -9.76 -8.06
N GLU A 66 5.44 -10.32 -9.23
CA GLU A 66 6.48 -11.33 -9.41
C GLU A 66 7.87 -10.84 -8.98
N LEU A 67 8.14 -9.53 -9.05
CA LEU A 67 9.43 -8.99 -8.60
C LEU A 67 9.65 -9.16 -7.09
N ALA A 68 8.60 -9.01 -6.30
CA ALA A 68 8.70 -9.22 -4.85
C ALA A 68 8.98 -10.69 -4.52
N VAL A 69 8.37 -11.62 -5.26
CA VAL A 69 8.63 -13.06 -5.11
C VAL A 69 10.05 -13.38 -5.57
N LYS A 70 10.45 -12.87 -6.75
CA LYS A 70 11.78 -13.09 -7.31
C LYS A 70 12.88 -12.57 -6.38
N LEU A 71 12.69 -11.44 -5.72
CA LEU A 71 13.66 -10.91 -4.74
C LEU A 71 13.99 -11.95 -3.65
N PHE A 72 12.99 -12.69 -3.18
CA PHE A 72 13.18 -13.66 -2.10
C PHE A 72 13.74 -15.01 -2.57
N LEU A 73 13.59 -15.34 -3.85
CA LEU A 73 14.02 -16.59 -4.44
C LEU A 73 15.34 -16.49 -5.22
N GLU A 74 15.81 -15.27 -5.52
CA GLU A 74 17.01 -15.03 -6.32
C GLU A 74 18.27 -15.42 -5.54
N GLU A 75 19.08 -16.29 -6.12
CA GLU A 75 20.34 -16.77 -5.53
C GLU A 75 21.53 -15.91 -5.95
N GLU A 76 21.49 -15.33 -7.17
CA GLU A 76 22.58 -14.54 -7.70
C GLU A 76 22.60 -13.14 -7.06
N PRO A 77 23.68 -12.76 -6.35
CA PRO A 77 23.72 -11.50 -5.59
C PRO A 77 23.53 -10.25 -6.45
N LEU A 78 24.10 -10.22 -7.65
CA LEU A 78 23.99 -9.04 -8.54
C LEU A 78 22.56 -8.85 -9.08
N GLU A 79 21.87 -9.95 -9.40
CA GLU A 79 20.48 -9.89 -9.84
C GLU A 79 19.55 -9.52 -8.68
N ARG A 80 19.78 -10.06 -7.49
CA ARG A 80 19.07 -9.72 -6.28
C ARG A 80 19.17 -8.23 -5.95
N ASP A 81 20.35 -7.64 -6.08
CA ASP A 81 20.61 -6.22 -5.90
C ASP A 81 19.83 -5.36 -6.90
N LYS A 82 19.80 -5.75 -8.18
CA LYS A 82 19.02 -5.06 -9.21
C LYS A 82 17.51 -5.11 -8.90
N ILE A 83 16.99 -6.27 -8.50
CA ILE A 83 15.58 -6.43 -8.17
C ILE A 83 15.22 -5.56 -6.96
N ALA A 84 16.04 -5.57 -5.90
CA ALA A 84 15.81 -4.74 -4.71
C ALA A 84 15.77 -3.25 -5.08
N THR A 85 16.71 -2.79 -5.90
CA THR A 85 16.77 -1.42 -6.40
C THR A 85 15.51 -1.07 -7.21
N GLN A 86 15.07 -1.96 -8.09
CA GLN A 86 13.87 -1.76 -8.90
C GLN A 86 12.61 -1.65 -8.05
N ILE A 87 12.43 -2.50 -7.04
CA ILE A 87 11.28 -2.45 -6.14
C ILE A 87 11.27 -1.15 -5.32
N ILE A 88 12.43 -0.69 -4.85
CA ILE A 88 12.55 0.60 -4.16
C ILE A 88 12.15 1.75 -5.07
N GLN A 89 12.61 1.75 -6.34
CA GLN A 89 12.21 2.76 -7.32
C GLN A 89 10.70 2.74 -7.55
N MET A 90 10.11 1.56 -7.71
CA MET A 90 8.65 1.42 -7.84
C MET A 90 7.89 1.99 -6.62
N ASN A 91 8.45 1.91 -5.43
CA ASN A 91 7.81 2.54 -4.26
C ASN A 91 7.91 4.08 -4.30
N ILE A 92 8.98 4.64 -4.85
CA ILE A 92 9.10 6.08 -5.11
C ILE A 92 8.06 6.51 -6.14
N ASP A 93 8.00 5.80 -7.27
CA ASP A 93 7.05 6.06 -8.35
C ASP A 93 5.59 5.97 -7.86
N ARG A 94 5.27 4.95 -7.07
CA ARG A 94 3.94 4.81 -6.45
C ARG A 94 3.58 6.01 -5.57
N ARG A 95 4.54 6.55 -4.81
CA ARG A 95 4.31 7.75 -3.99
C ARG A 95 4.01 8.96 -4.87
N GLN A 96 4.78 9.14 -5.93
CA GLN A 96 4.56 10.23 -6.90
C GLN A 96 3.18 10.10 -7.57
N ILE A 97 2.85 8.93 -8.09
CA ILE A 97 1.53 8.64 -8.68
C ILE A 97 0.40 8.94 -7.69
N GLY A 98 0.59 8.62 -6.40
CA GLY A 98 -0.40 8.95 -5.37
C GLY A 98 -0.57 10.46 -5.14
N ASN A 99 0.51 11.22 -5.18
CA ASN A 99 0.48 12.68 -5.06
C ASN A 99 -0.16 13.33 -6.28
N ASP A 100 0.21 12.88 -7.48
CA ASP A 100 -0.36 13.38 -8.73
C ASP A 100 -1.87 13.07 -8.78
N SER A 101 -2.27 11.86 -8.36
CA SER A 101 -3.68 11.48 -8.28
C SER A 101 -4.47 12.41 -7.36
N TRP A 102 -3.89 12.86 -6.24
CA TRP A 102 -4.54 13.84 -5.38
C TRP A 102 -4.83 15.13 -6.14
N SER A 103 -3.86 15.69 -6.86
CA SER A 103 -4.03 16.93 -7.61
C SER A 103 -5.13 16.85 -8.68
N TYR A 104 -5.35 15.67 -9.25
CA TYR A 104 -6.41 15.47 -10.25
C TYR A 104 -7.82 15.49 -9.67
N ILE A 105 -7.98 14.96 -8.46
CA ILE A 105 -9.31 14.76 -7.86
C ILE A 105 -9.66 15.79 -6.78
N GLU A 106 -8.72 16.61 -6.32
CA GLU A 106 -8.90 17.50 -5.18
C GLU A 106 -10.16 18.36 -5.31
N LYS A 107 -10.30 19.08 -6.43
CA LYS A 107 -11.46 19.92 -6.68
C LYS A 107 -12.77 19.13 -6.64
N GLN A 108 -12.81 18.00 -7.36
CA GLN A 108 -13.99 17.12 -7.40
C GLN A 108 -14.34 16.59 -6.01
N ALA A 109 -13.32 16.28 -5.18
CA ALA A 109 -13.52 15.77 -3.83
C ALA A 109 -14.18 16.82 -2.93
N TYR A 110 -13.73 18.07 -2.97
CA TYR A 110 -14.35 19.17 -2.21
C TYR A 110 -15.79 19.42 -2.64
N GLU A 111 -16.06 19.55 -3.95
CA GLU A 111 -17.41 19.74 -4.50
C GLU A 111 -18.35 18.59 -4.12
N ASN A 112 -17.84 17.34 -4.17
CA ASN A 112 -18.64 16.16 -3.81
C ASN A 112 -18.91 16.09 -2.30
N ALA A 113 -17.91 16.42 -1.47
CA ALA A 113 -18.06 16.47 -0.03
C ALA A 113 -19.15 17.50 0.39
N GLU A 114 -19.12 18.70 -0.18
CA GLU A 114 -20.13 19.73 0.07
C GLU A 114 -21.52 19.28 -0.35
N LYS A 115 -21.67 18.76 -1.56
CA LYS A 115 -22.94 18.23 -2.09
C LYS A 115 -23.54 17.16 -1.18
N ASN A 116 -22.72 16.30 -0.63
CA ASN A 116 -23.12 15.19 0.23
C ASN A 116 -23.10 15.55 1.73
N LYS A 117 -22.95 16.82 2.08
CA LYS A 117 -22.92 17.31 3.48
C LYS A 117 -21.86 16.57 4.32
N ASN A 118 -20.71 16.29 3.74
CA ASN A 118 -19.59 15.52 4.33
C ASN A 118 -19.97 14.12 4.86
N LYS A 119 -21.02 13.49 4.32
CA LYS A 119 -21.42 12.12 4.71
C LYS A 119 -20.72 11.04 3.88
N LEU A 120 -20.35 11.36 2.65
CA LEU A 120 -19.69 10.47 1.70
C LEU A 120 -18.93 11.31 0.67
N VAL A 121 -17.72 10.90 0.31
CA VAL A 121 -16.95 11.48 -0.79
C VAL A 121 -16.77 10.45 -1.88
N VAL A 122 -17.21 10.76 -3.10
CA VAL A 122 -17.10 9.88 -4.27
C VAL A 122 -16.40 10.63 -5.38
N VAL A 123 -15.30 10.08 -5.88
CA VAL A 123 -14.52 10.65 -6.98
C VAL A 123 -14.24 9.59 -8.04
N LEU A 124 -14.32 10.00 -9.29
CA LEU A 124 -14.00 9.18 -10.47
C LEU A 124 -13.13 10.02 -11.39
N ASP A 125 -11.92 9.53 -11.70
CA ASP A 125 -11.02 10.18 -12.64
C ASP A 125 -10.14 9.12 -13.31
N GLU A 126 -10.14 9.09 -14.64
CA GLU A 126 -9.37 8.12 -15.45
C GLU A 126 -7.85 8.24 -15.28
N ARG A 127 -7.35 9.39 -14.83
CA ARG A 127 -5.92 9.63 -14.58
C ARG A 127 -5.44 8.98 -13.27
N VAL A 128 -6.34 8.58 -12.39
CA VAL A 128 -5.99 7.90 -11.14
C VAL A 128 -5.58 6.46 -11.44
N HIS A 129 -4.35 6.11 -11.15
CA HIS A 129 -3.88 4.74 -11.35
C HIS A 129 -4.58 3.77 -10.38
N ARG A 130 -5.13 2.65 -10.92
CA ARG A 130 -5.88 1.64 -10.12
C ARG A 130 -5.16 1.17 -8.85
N GLY A 131 -3.84 1.02 -8.91
CA GLY A 131 -3.01 0.53 -7.80
C GLY A 131 -2.92 1.48 -6.61
N VAL A 132 -3.31 2.76 -6.78
CA VAL A 132 -3.28 3.76 -5.71
C VAL A 132 -4.67 4.21 -5.25
N CYS A 133 -5.77 3.80 -5.89
CA CYS A 133 -7.14 4.17 -5.50
C CYS A 133 -7.37 4.01 -3.98
N GLY A 134 -6.96 2.88 -3.39
CA GLY A 134 -7.13 2.63 -1.96
C GLY A 134 -6.28 3.54 -1.06
N ILE A 135 -5.13 4.00 -1.53
CA ILE A 135 -4.26 4.96 -0.81
C ILE A 135 -4.91 6.34 -0.85
N VAL A 136 -5.34 6.76 -2.03
CA VAL A 136 -6.01 8.05 -2.24
C VAL A 136 -7.33 8.11 -1.46
N ALA A 137 -8.13 7.03 -1.47
CA ALA A 137 -9.34 6.92 -0.67
C ALA A 137 -9.05 7.06 0.84
N THR A 138 -7.94 6.49 1.33
CA THR A 138 -7.52 6.68 2.72
C THR A 138 -7.17 8.13 3.03
N ASN A 139 -6.55 8.85 2.09
CA ASN A 139 -6.24 10.26 2.25
C ASN A 139 -7.52 11.11 2.27
N LEU A 140 -8.51 10.83 1.40
CA LEU A 140 -9.82 11.48 1.44
C LEU A 140 -10.51 11.30 2.80
N VAL A 141 -10.51 10.06 3.35
CA VAL A 141 -11.08 9.81 4.69
C VAL A 141 -10.39 10.67 5.76
N LYS A 142 -9.07 10.85 5.68
CA LYS A 142 -8.33 11.68 6.63
C LYS A 142 -8.68 13.17 6.51
N VAL A 143 -8.89 13.67 5.29
CA VAL A 143 -9.20 15.09 5.03
C VAL A 143 -10.66 15.42 5.37
N PHE A 144 -11.58 14.58 4.92
CA PHE A 144 -13.03 14.87 5.03
C PHE A 144 -13.70 14.20 6.23
N HIS A 145 -13.01 13.31 6.94
CA HIS A 145 -13.55 12.52 8.06
C HIS A 145 -14.84 11.75 7.70
N ALA A 146 -14.96 11.37 6.44
CA ALA A 146 -16.13 10.69 5.87
C ALA A 146 -15.71 9.45 5.07
N PRO A 147 -16.58 8.44 4.95
CA PRO A 147 -16.36 7.36 4.01
C PRO A 147 -16.06 7.90 2.62
N SER A 148 -15.09 7.30 1.93
CA SER A 148 -14.60 7.82 0.66
C SER A 148 -14.39 6.71 -0.34
N ILE A 149 -14.83 6.95 -1.58
CA ILE A 149 -14.69 6.04 -2.73
C ILE A 149 -13.86 6.76 -3.79
N VAL A 150 -12.80 6.11 -4.25
CA VAL A 150 -11.99 6.57 -5.38
C VAL A 150 -12.06 5.52 -6.46
N MET A 151 -12.43 5.94 -7.66
CA MET A 151 -12.60 5.07 -8.82
C MET A 151 -11.80 5.60 -10.01
N THR A 152 -11.46 4.70 -10.91
CA THR A 152 -10.85 5.00 -12.20
C THR A 152 -11.49 4.12 -13.28
N ILE A 153 -11.34 4.55 -14.53
CA ILE A 153 -11.82 3.83 -15.71
C ILE A 153 -10.60 3.16 -16.35
N LEU A 154 -10.70 1.86 -16.61
CA LEU A 154 -9.67 1.10 -17.32
C LEU A 154 -9.85 1.22 -18.84
N GLU A 155 -8.85 0.79 -19.61
CA GLU A 155 -8.86 0.81 -21.08
C GLU A 155 -10.04 0.01 -21.70
N ASP A 156 -10.54 -1.00 -21.01
CA ASP A 156 -11.71 -1.82 -21.39
C ASP A 156 -13.04 -1.21 -20.91
N GLU A 157 -13.05 0.06 -20.55
CA GLU A 157 -14.19 0.80 -19.97
C GLU A 157 -14.69 0.28 -18.63
N THR A 158 -14.01 -0.70 -18.04
CA THR A 158 -14.34 -1.19 -16.69
C THR A 158 -14.02 -0.15 -15.64
N VAL A 159 -14.97 0.16 -14.76
CA VAL A 159 -14.75 1.01 -13.60
C VAL A 159 -14.26 0.17 -12.41
N VAL A 160 -13.10 0.53 -11.90
CA VAL A 160 -12.54 -0.11 -10.69
C VAL A 160 -12.25 0.94 -9.63
N GLY A 161 -12.30 0.56 -8.36
CA GLY A 161 -12.05 1.51 -7.30
C GLY A 161 -11.81 0.89 -5.94
N SER A 162 -11.71 1.75 -4.96
CA SER A 162 -11.57 1.37 -3.56
C SER A 162 -12.39 2.29 -2.67
N MET A 163 -13.10 1.68 -1.73
CA MET A 163 -13.74 2.39 -0.63
C MET A 163 -12.88 2.31 0.63
N ARG A 164 -12.84 3.40 1.37
CA ARG A 164 -12.32 3.45 2.75
C ARG A 164 -13.34 4.14 3.62
N SER A 165 -13.41 3.72 4.88
CA SER A 165 -14.44 4.19 5.79
C SER A 165 -13.85 4.74 7.09
N THR A 166 -14.64 5.52 7.80
CA THR A 166 -14.36 5.97 9.15
C THR A 166 -14.69 4.87 10.17
N ARG A 167 -14.15 5.03 11.38
CA ARG A 167 -14.40 4.10 12.47
C ARG A 167 -15.92 3.98 12.74
N GLY A 168 -16.42 2.75 12.83
CA GLY A 168 -17.83 2.48 13.12
C GLY A 168 -18.73 2.30 11.90
N ILE A 169 -18.22 2.50 10.68
CA ILE A 169 -18.96 2.23 9.44
C ILE A 169 -18.29 1.05 8.71
N ASP A 170 -19.03 -0.03 8.53
CA ASP A 170 -18.57 -1.18 7.76
C ASP A 170 -18.78 -0.94 6.25
N ALA A 171 -17.67 -0.63 5.56
CA ALA A 171 -17.67 -0.38 4.13
C ALA A 171 -18.19 -1.58 3.32
N THR A 172 -17.95 -2.79 3.76
CA THR A 172 -18.39 -4.01 3.06
C THR A 172 -19.91 -4.14 3.11
N SER A 173 -20.48 -3.95 4.30
CA SER A 173 -21.94 -3.97 4.47
C SER A 173 -22.65 -2.85 3.70
N VAL A 174 -22.04 -1.68 3.59
CA VAL A 174 -22.59 -0.57 2.80
C VAL A 174 -22.59 -0.91 1.32
N LEU A 175 -21.45 -1.39 0.78
CA LEU A 175 -21.34 -1.74 -0.65
C LEU A 175 -22.24 -2.93 -1.03
N ALA A 176 -22.52 -3.86 -0.11
CA ALA A 176 -23.39 -4.99 -0.37
C ALA A 176 -24.87 -4.61 -0.51
N GLN A 177 -25.25 -3.38 -0.15
CA GLN A 177 -26.62 -2.86 -0.26
C GLN A 177 -26.82 -2.00 -1.53
N CYS A 178 -25.76 -1.75 -2.30
CA CYS A 178 -25.79 -1.02 -3.56
C CYS A 178 -25.91 -1.95 -4.75
#